data_a224a89dbe81fc2a99b2b85f7e27de6c
#
_entry.id   a224a89dbe81fc2a99b2b85f7e27de6c
#
_cell.length_a   1.000
_cell.length_b   1.000
_cell.length_c   1.000
_cell.angle_alpha   90.00
_cell.angle_beta   90.00
_cell.angle_gamma   90.00
#
_symmetry.space_group_name_H-M   'P 1'
#
loop_
_entity.id
_entity.type
_entity.pdbx_description
1 polymer ?
#
loop_
_entity_poly.entity_id
_entity_poly.type
_entity_poly.pdbx_seq_one_letter_code
_entity_poly.pdbx_strand_id
1 'polypeptide(L)'
;MKKKHIIAMLLAGGQGSRLKKLTEKIAKPAVSFGGKYRIIDFTLSNCSNSWIDTVGVLTQYEPHILNEHIGNGSPWDLDRMNGGVTVLQPHTKKNDEGGWYKGTANAIYQNISFIDKYNPDHVLILSGDHIYKMDYDKMLKFHEDKDADVTIGVFNVPLKDAPSFGIMNTNEDFSIYEFEEKPKEPKSTLASMGIYIFKWDVLKKYLIEDEQDPNSSNDFGKNIIPNLLNDKMKLFAYPFEGYWKDVGTIESFWDAHMDLLKEDNELNIFDKSWRINTRQGIYPPLYVSNDAKIITSLVEKGCEIEGEVKNSVIFPGVKIGKNSKVYNSVVMPDTIIEENVIINKAILAENVKVEKNTVVGDNEEIVVIGQGEVVKSNAIKNAEK
;
A
#
# COMPACT_ATOMS: atom_id res chain seq x y z
N MET A 1 -27.48 -5.44 14.69
CA MET A 1 -27.07 -4.37 13.75
C MET A 1 -27.79 -4.57 12.42
N LYS A 2 -27.83 -3.52 11.58
CA LYS A 2 -28.36 -3.69 10.21
C LYS A 2 -27.38 -4.55 9.40
N LYS A 3 -27.88 -5.57 8.69
CA LYS A 3 -27.09 -6.40 7.78
C LYS A 3 -26.35 -5.52 6.77
N LYS A 4 -25.07 -5.81 6.51
CA LYS A 4 -24.27 -5.16 5.47
C LYS A 4 -24.24 -6.03 4.22
N HIS A 5 -24.24 -5.41 3.06
CA HIS A 5 -24.08 -6.13 1.80
C HIS A 5 -22.64 -6.61 1.62
N ILE A 6 -21.67 -5.71 1.83
CA ILE A 6 -20.25 -5.99 1.80
C ILE A 6 -19.52 -5.25 2.93
N ILE A 7 -18.47 -5.85 3.46
CA ILE A 7 -17.47 -5.19 4.33
C ILE A 7 -16.06 -5.45 3.80
N ALA A 8 -15.11 -4.60 4.15
CA ALA A 8 -13.72 -4.78 3.76
C ALA A 8 -12.86 -5.24 4.95
N MET A 9 -11.92 -6.15 4.67
CA MET A 9 -10.87 -6.58 5.60
C MET A 9 -9.52 -6.27 4.96
N LEU A 10 -8.81 -5.30 5.53
CA LEU A 10 -7.59 -4.74 4.99
C LEU A 10 -6.37 -5.31 5.72
N LEU A 11 -5.59 -6.13 5.03
CA LEU A 11 -4.35 -6.72 5.53
C LEU A 11 -3.24 -5.67 5.54
N ALA A 12 -2.86 -5.19 6.71
CA ALA A 12 -1.88 -4.13 6.93
C ALA A 12 -0.75 -4.54 7.90
N GLY A 13 -0.53 -5.84 8.08
CA GLY A 13 0.37 -6.41 9.09
C GLY A 13 1.73 -6.89 8.57
N GLY A 14 2.08 -6.67 7.28
CA GLY A 14 3.34 -7.12 6.70
C GLY A 14 4.56 -6.34 7.22
N GLN A 15 5.71 -7.03 7.44
CA GLN A 15 6.96 -6.41 7.92
C GLN A 15 7.59 -5.44 6.91
N GLY A 16 7.34 -5.61 5.60
CA GLY A 16 7.90 -4.74 4.56
C GLY A 16 9.43 -4.78 4.43
N SER A 17 10.08 -5.87 4.85
CA SER A 17 11.56 -6.00 4.96
C SER A 17 12.34 -5.62 3.69
N ARG A 18 11.73 -5.76 2.51
CA ARG A 18 12.33 -5.38 1.22
C ARG A 18 12.53 -3.87 1.04
N LEU A 19 11.80 -3.04 1.80
CA LEU A 19 11.98 -1.58 1.84
C LEU A 19 13.10 -1.14 2.79
N LYS A 20 13.78 -2.10 3.44
CA LYS A 20 14.97 -1.85 4.27
C LYS A 20 14.76 -0.69 5.26
N LYS A 21 15.60 0.34 5.19
CA LYS A 21 15.59 1.52 6.07
C LYS A 21 14.26 2.28 6.15
N LEU A 22 13.40 2.15 5.13
CA LEU A 22 12.09 2.83 5.13
C LEU A 22 11.07 2.17 6.06
N THR A 23 11.26 0.90 6.42
CA THR A 23 10.33 0.12 7.26
C THR A 23 10.96 -0.42 8.55
N GLU A 24 12.13 0.07 8.93
CA GLU A 24 12.76 -0.34 10.20
C GLU A 24 11.95 0.08 11.44
N LYS A 25 11.24 1.20 11.36
CA LYS A 25 10.51 1.80 12.50
C LYS A 25 9.03 1.99 12.24
N ILE A 26 8.54 1.65 11.06
CA ILE A 26 7.14 1.84 10.66
C ILE A 26 6.64 0.70 9.80
N ALA A 27 5.37 0.36 9.91
CA ALA A 27 4.73 -0.61 9.03
C ALA A 27 4.70 -0.10 7.57
N LYS A 28 4.89 -0.99 6.58
CA LYS A 28 4.88 -0.62 5.14
C LYS A 28 3.65 0.22 4.74
N PRO A 29 2.42 -0.08 5.17
CA PRO A 29 1.26 0.75 4.83
C PRO A 29 1.32 2.19 5.36
N ALA A 30 2.13 2.44 6.39
CA ALA A 30 2.32 3.77 6.97
C ALA A 30 3.43 4.59 6.30
N VAL A 31 4.18 4.02 5.36
CA VAL A 31 5.25 4.76 4.64
C VAL A 31 4.64 5.89 3.81
N SER A 32 5.28 7.06 3.86
CA SER A 32 4.87 8.26 3.14
C SER A 32 4.98 8.08 1.62
N PHE A 33 3.95 8.47 0.85
CA PHE A 33 3.88 8.33 -0.60
C PHE A 33 3.27 9.55 -1.30
N GLY A 34 3.78 9.88 -2.49
CA GLY A 34 3.15 10.83 -3.42
C GLY A 34 3.06 12.27 -2.93
N GLY A 35 3.97 12.69 -2.07
CA GLY A 35 4.10 14.04 -1.54
C GLY A 35 3.38 14.25 -0.21
N LYS A 36 2.19 13.70 -0.01
CA LYS A 36 1.39 13.96 1.22
C LYS A 36 0.64 12.77 1.78
N TYR A 37 0.57 11.66 1.03
CA TYR A 37 -0.19 10.47 1.42
C TYR A 37 0.69 9.49 2.18
N ARG A 38 0.05 8.47 2.74
CA ARG A 38 0.68 7.19 3.12
C ARG A 38 0.11 6.10 2.20
N ILE A 39 0.83 4.99 2.05
CA ILE A 39 0.43 3.91 1.13
C ILE A 39 -1.01 3.46 1.41
N ILE A 40 -1.39 3.28 2.68
CA ILE A 40 -2.74 2.83 3.09
C ILE A 40 -3.87 3.75 2.64
N ASP A 41 -3.59 5.04 2.43
CA ASP A 41 -4.60 6.04 2.06
C ASP A 41 -5.31 5.70 0.75
N PHE A 42 -4.60 5.07 -0.17
CA PHE A 42 -5.16 4.64 -1.46
C PHE A 42 -6.25 3.59 -1.25
N THR A 43 -5.98 2.56 -0.47
CA THR A 43 -6.95 1.49 -0.20
C THR A 43 -8.14 1.98 0.62
N LEU A 44 -7.91 2.80 1.66
CA LEU A 44 -9.01 3.39 2.45
C LEU A 44 -9.87 4.33 1.61
N SER A 45 -9.25 5.14 0.74
CA SER A 45 -9.97 6.02 -0.18
C SER A 45 -10.77 5.24 -1.22
N ASN A 46 -10.21 4.15 -1.75
CA ASN A 46 -10.94 3.27 -2.66
C ASN A 46 -12.17 2.66 -1.97
N CYS A 47 -12.08 2.23 -0.70
CA CYS A 47 -13.23 1.75 0.06
C CYS A 47 -14.32 2.83 0.16
N SER A 48 -13.95 4.03 0.60
CA SER A 48 -14.89 5.14 0.74
C SER A 48 -15.52 5.54 -0.59
N ASN A 49 -14.72 5.68 -1.65
CA ASN A 49 -15.20 6.01 -2.99
C ASN A 49 -16.09 4.92 -3.61
N SER A 50 -15.92 3.67 -3.18
CA SER A 50 -16.76 2.52 -3.58
C SER A 50 -17.94 2.26 -2.63
N TRP A 51 -18.29 3.23 -1.76
CA TRP A 51 -19.39 3.14 -0.80
C TRP A 51 -19.28 2.01 0.24
N ILE A 52 -18.09 1.46 0.44
CA ILE A 52 -17.81 0.49 1.49
C ILE A 52 -17.52 1.25 2.78
N ASP A 53 -18.49 1.26 3.68
CA ASP A 53 -18.51 2.06 4.91
C ASP A 53 -18.04 1.31 6.16
N THR A 54 -17.62 0.06 6.03
CA THR A 54 -17.19 -0.79 7.14
C THR A 54 -15.89 -1.48 6.77
N VAL A 55 -14.80 -1.12 7.47
CA VAL A 55 -13.46 -1.60 7.16
C VAL A 55 -12.77 -2.08 8.44
N GLY A 56 -12.38 -3.35 8.47
CA GLY A 56 -11.49 -3.90 9.49
C GLY A 56 -10.05 -3.82 9.00
N VAL A 57 -9.17 -3.09 9.70
CA VAL A 57 -7.74 -2.99 9.35
C VAL A 57 -6.92 -3.88 10.28
N LEU A 58 -6.33 -4.92 9.72
CA LEU A 58 -5.54 -5.91 10.46
C LEU A 58 -4.09 -5.48 10.55
N THR A 59 -3.65 -5.05 11.74
CA THR A 59 -2.29 -4.54 11.98
C THR A 59 -1.52 -5.50 12.88
N GLN A 60 -0.20 -5.57 12.73
CA GLN A 60 0.64 -6.47 13.52
C GLN A 60 2.00 -5.87 13.87
N TYR A 61 2.85 -5.58 12.87
CA TYR A 61 4.20 -5.04 13.06
C TYR A 61 4.18 -3.52 13.10
N GLU A 62 4.95 -2.91 14.02
CA GLU A 62 5.12 -1.46 14.19
C GLU A 62 3.80 -0.66 14.00
N PRO A 63 2.73 -1.01 14.76
CA PRO A 63 1.39 -0.52 14.44
C PRO A 63 1.15 0.93 14.88
N HIS A 64 2.00 1.52 15.73
CA HIS A 64 1.70 2.81 16.40
C HIS A 64 1.45 3.94 15.42
N ILE A 65 2.39 4.21 14.49
CA ILE A 65 2.26 5.28 13.49
C ILE A 65 1.09 5.02 12.55
N LEU A 66 0.89 3.76 12.15
CA LEU A 66 -0.23 3.36 11.31
C LEU A 66 -1.58 3.59 12.02
N ASN A 67 -1.70 3.14 13.26
CA ASN A 67 -2.93 3.28 14.06
C ASN A 67 -3.23 4.76 14.33
N GLU A 68 -2.20 5.56 14.65
CA GLU A 68 -2.35 7.01 14.81
C GLU A 68 -2.82 7.67 13.52
N HIS A 69 -2.27 7.29 12.36
CA HIS A 69 -2.65 7.84 11.08
C HIS A 69 -4.11 7.52 10.74
N ILE A 70 -4.53 6.26 10.92
CA ILE A 70 -5.92 5.83 10.69
C ILE A 70 -6.87 6.56 11.66
N GLY A 71 -6.52 6.65 12.93
CA GLY A 71 -7.36 7.25 13.96
C GLY A 71 -8.76 6.65 13.97
N ASN A 72 -9.78 7.51 13.94
CA ASN A 72 -11.18 7.11 13.83
C ASN A 72 -11.71 6.98 12.38
N GLY A 73 -10.88 7.22 11.37
CA GLY A 73 -11.27 7.13 9.96
C GLY A 73 -11.89 8.39 9.35
N SER A 74 -11.97 9.50 10.10
CA SER A 74 -12.62 10.74 9.65
C SER A 74 -12.11 11.27 8.30
N PRO A 75 -10.80 11.23 7.97
CA PRO A 75 -10.32 11.69 6.68
C PRO A 75 -10.96 10.98 5.47
N TRP A 76 -11.38 9.74 5.65
CA TRP A 76 -11.99 8.88 4.60
C TRP A 76 -13.52 8.74 4.73
N ASP A 77 -14.17 9.52 5.59
CA ASP A 77 -15.61 9.37 5.91
C ASP A 77 -15.95 7.97 6.47
N LEU A 78 -15.01 7.39 7.23
CA LEU A 78 -15.11 6.07 7.86
C LEU A 78 -15.23 6.16 9.40
N ASP A 79 -15.75 7.27 9.94
CA ASP A 79 -16.04 7.49 11.37
C ASP A 79 -17.52 7.29 11.71
N ARG A 80 -18.16 6.34 11.05
CA ARG A 80 -19.61 6.13 11.12
C ARG A 80 -20.04 5.36 12.37
N MET A 81 -21.19 5.71 12.93
CA MET A 81 -21.76 5.07 14.10
C MET A 81 -22.03 3.56 13.90
N ASN A 82 -22.49 3.17 12.70
CA ASN A 82 -22.80 1.79 12.33
C ASN A 82 -21.90 1.34 11.17
N GLY A 83 -20.67 0.98 11.47
CA GLY A 83 -19.61 0.66 10.52
C GLY A 83 -18.34 1.39 10.85
N GLY A 84 -17.78 2.09 9.86
CA GLY A 84 -16.54 2.84 10.01
C GLY A 84 -15.29 1.97 9.98
N VAL A 85 -14.14 2.58 10.21
CA VAL A 85 -12.88 1.84 10.32
C VAL A 85 -12.68 1.32 11.74
N THR A 86 -12.21 0.08 11.84
CA THR A 86 -11.81 -0.54 13.11
C THR A 86 -10.43 -1.16 12.94
N VAL A 87 -9.48 -0.77 13.78
CA VAL A 87 -8.16 -1.42 13.81
C VAL A 87 -8.27 -2.72 14.61
N LEU A 88 -7.84 -3.82 13.99
CA LEU A 88 -7.90 -5.17 14.54
C LEU A 88 -6.46 -5.68 14.72
N GLN A 89 -6.13 -6.02 15.96
CA GLN A 89 -4.81 -6.55 16.32
C GLN A 89 -4.92 -8.03 16.68
N PRO A 90 -3.83 -8.81 16.53
CA PRO A 90 -3.79 -10.17 17.04
C PRO A 90 -4.16 -10.20 18.52
N HIS A 91 -4.98 -11.18 18.92
CA HIS A 91 -5.41 -11.31 20.32
C HIS A 91 -5.43 -12.76 20.76
N THR A 92 -5.19 -12.98 22.06
CA THR A 92 -5.31 -14.29 22.70
C THR A 92 -6.73 -14.54 23.16
N LYS A 93 -7.28 -15.72 22.87
CA LYS A 93 -8.48 -16.22 23.54
C LYS A 93 -8.11 -16.84 24.88
N LYS A 94 -9.03 -16.79 25.88
CA LYS A 94 -8.79 -17.19 27.29
C LYS A 94 -8.15 -18.57 27.50
N ASN A 95 -8.20 -19.46 26.51
CA ASN A 95 -7.67 -20.83 26.56
C ASN A 95 -6.72 -21.15 25.41
N ASP A 96 -6.17 -20.16 24.72
CA ASP A 96 -5.35 -20.32 23.54
C ASP A 96 -4.03 -19.59 23.77
N GLU A 97 -2.91 -20.21 23.38
CA GLU A 97 -1.58 -19.55 23.38
C GLU A 97 -1.49 -18.43 22.34
N GLY A 98 -2.63 -17.81 22.01
CA GLY A 98 -2.85 -16.85 20.95
C GLY A 98 -1.69 -15.90 20.78
N GLY A 99 -1.40 -15.57 19.59
CA GLY A 99 -0.21 -14.84 19.22
C GLY A 99 -0.44 -14.08 17.93
N TRP A 100 0.66 -13.71 17.34
CA TRP A 100 0.74 -13.09 16.05
C TRP A 100 -0.10 -13.79 14.98
N TYR A 101 -0.59 -13.08 13.99
CA TYR A 101 -1.20 -13.69 12.82
C TYR A 101 -0.17 -14.62 12.14
N LYS A 102 -0.51 -15.89 11.98
CA LYS A 102 0.37 -16.89 11.39
C LYS A 102 0.52 -16.73 9.87
N GLY A 103 -0.49 -16.12 9.24
CA GLY A 103 -0.56 -15.87 7.81
C GLY A 103 -1.76 -15.00 7.47
N THR A 104 -1.95 -14.73 6.19
CA THR A 104 -3.01 -13.84 5.69
C THR A 104 -4.41 -14.40 5.95
N ALA A 105 -4.61 -15.71 5.81
CA ALA A 105 -5.88 -16.38 6.10
C ALA A 105 -6.16 -16.43 7.61
N ASN A 106 -5.14 -16.75 8.44
CA ASN A 106 -5.28 -16.75 9.89
C ASN A 106 -5.66 -15.37 10.44
N ALA A 107 -5.15 -14.28 9.83
CA ALA A 107 -5.53 -12.92 10.21
C ALA A 107 -7.05 -12.69 10.07
N ILE A 108 -7.66 -13.18 9.01
CA ILE A 108 -9.11 -13.09 8.82
C ILE A 108 -9.84 -14.07 9.76
N TYR A 109 -9.33 -15.30 9.92
CA TYR A 109 -9.90 -16.30 10.83
C TYR A 109 -10.03 -15.77 12.27
N GLN A 110 -8.98 -15.16 12.82
CA GLN A 110 -9.02 -14.61 14.18
C GLN A 110 -10.10 -13.53 14.34
N ASN A 111 -10.52 -12.89 13.24
CA ASN A 111 -11.49 -11.79 13.22
C ASN A 111 -12.87 -12.17 12.64
N ILE A 112 -13.20 -13.47 12.55
CA ILE A 112 -14.53 -13.95 12.12
C ILE A 112 -15.64 -13.29 12.94
N SER A 113 -15.48 -13.14 14.26
CA SER A 113 -16.48 -12.52 15.13
C SER A 113 -16.75 -11.05 14.80
N PHE A 114 -15.74 -10.31 14.31
CA PHE A 114 -15.92 -8.95 13.81
C PHE A 114 -16.78 -8.95 12.54
N ILE A 115 -16.53 -9.86 11.62
CA ILE A 115 -17.28 -9.97 10.36
C ILE A 115 -18.73 -10.41 10.65
N ASP A 116 -18.91 -11.47 11.46
CA ASP A 116 -20.23 -12.00 11.83
C ASP A 116 -21.14 -10.96 12.50
N LYS A 117 -20.55 -9.99 13.24
CA LYS A 117 -21.30 -8.88 13.84
C LYS A 117 -22.11 -8.08 12.83
N TYR A 118 -21.63 -7.97 11.59
CA TYR A 118 -22.29 -7.26 10.50
C TYR A 118 -23.10 -8.17 9.59
N ASN A 119 -22.93 -9.48 9.69
CA ASN A 119 -23.60 -10.51 8.88
C ASN A 119 -23.64 -10.14 7.38
N PRO A 120 -22.47 -9.91 6.74
CA PRO A 120 -22.44 -9.47 5.36
C PRO A 120 -22.75 -10.60 4.40
N ASP A 121 -23.19 -10.26 3.17
CA ASP A 121 -23.28 -11.22 2.08
C ASP A 121 -21.90 -11.52 1.51
N HIS A 122 -21.06 -10.47 1.38
CA HIS A 122 -19.73 -10.53 0.80
C HIS A 122 -18.67 -9.92 1.71
N VAL A 123 -17.44 -10.42 1.59
CA VAL A 123 -16.26 -9.84 2.24
C VAL A 123 -15.21 -9.52 1.18
N LEU A 124 -14.77 -8.27 1.17
CA LEU A 124 -13.67 -7.79 0.35
C LEU A 124 -12.37 -7.89 1.16
N ILE A 125 -11.44 -8.70 0.71
CA ILE A 125 -10.08 -8.80 1.29
C ILE A 125 -9.15 -7.92 0.46
N LEU A 126 -8.39 -7.07 1.14
CA LEU A 126 -7.52 -6.07 0.53
C LEU A 126 -6.11 -6.15 1.08
N SER A 127 -5.12 -5.88 0.25
CA SER A 127 -3.75 -5.57 0.67
C SER A 127 -3.61 -4.07 0.89
N GLY A 128 -2.99 -3.67 2.01
CA GLY A 128 -2.79 -2.27 2.40
C GLY A 128 -1.47 -1.67 1.93
N ASP A 129 -0.79 -2.30 0.97
CA ASP A 129 0.59 -2.01 0.60
C ASP A 129 0.83 -1.76 -0.90
N HIS A 130 -0.25 -1.52 -1.66
CA HIS A 130 -0.22 -1.23 -3.09
C HIS A 130 -0.75 0.18 -3.41
N ILE A 131 -0.30 0.74 -4.53
CA ILE A 131 -0.72 2.04 -5.04
C ILE A 131 -1.60 1.85 -6.27
N TYR A 132 -2.88 2.23 -6.17
CA TYR A 132 -3.86 2.11 -7.25
C TYR A 132 -5.14 2.89 -6.93
N LYS A 133 -5.95 3.14 -7.97
CA LYS A 133 -7.31 3.62 -7.84
C LYS A 133 -8.25 2.59 -8.43
N MET A 134 -9.19 2.06 -7.65
CA MET A 134 -10.09 1.01 -8.09
C MET A 134 -11.49 1.19 -7.49
N ASP A 135 -12.49 1.07 -8.34
CA ASP A 135 -13.90 1.02 -7.97
C ASP A 135 -14.27 -0.43 -7.63
N TYR A 136 -14.37 -0.73 -6.34
CA TYR A 136 -14.73 -2.06 -5.87
C TYR A 136 -16.21 -2.41 -6.12
N ASP A 137 -17.09 -1.43 -6.32
CA ASP A 137 -18.49 -1.67 -6.66
C ASP A 137 -18.61 -2.35 -8.03
N LYS A 138 -17.77 -1.96 -8.99
CA LYS A 138 -17.69 -2.64 -10.29
C LYS A 138 -17.25 -4.10 -10.18
N MET A 139 -16.26 -4.36 -9.33
CA MET A 139 -15.80 -5.72 -9.07
C MET A 139 -16.88 -6.55 -8.34
N LEU A 140 -17.60 -5.94 -7.39
CA LEU A 140 -18.71 -6.59 -6.70
C LEU A 140 -19.82 -6.95 -7.66
N LYS A 141 -20.23 -6.03 -8.53
CA LYS A 141 -21.23 -6.30 -9.56
C LYS A 141 -20.81 -7.44 -10.49
N PHE A 142 -19.56 -7.47 -10.95
CA PHE A 142 -19.03 -8.59 -11.73
C PHE A 142 -19.13 -9.90 -10.95
N HIS A 143 -18.79 -9.91 -9.65
CA HIS A 143 -18.89 -11.07 -8.77
C HIS A 143 -20.32 -11.61 -8.70
N GLU A 144 -21.30 -10.73 -8.56
CA GLU A 144 -22.71 -11.08 -8.51
C GLU A 144 -23.27 -11.56 -9.86
N ASP A 145 -22.92 -10.85 -10.94
CA ASP A 145 -23.33 -11.21 -12.32
C ASP A 145 -22.83 -12.61 -12.72
N LYS A 146 -21.65 -13.03 -12.20
CA LYS A 146 -21.09 -14.37 -12.39
C LYS A 146 -21.60 -15.40 -11.40
N ASP A 147 -22.40 -15.02 -10.41
CA ASP A 147 -22.74 -15.86 -9.24
C ASP A 147 -21.48 -16.54 -8.66
N ALA A 148 -20.39 -15.78 -8.58
CA ALA A 148 -19.09 -16.28 -8.17
C ALA A 148 -19.07 -16.59 -6.67
N ASP A 149 -18.32 -17.62 -6.26
CA ASP A 149 -18.01 -17.85 -4.85
C ASP A 149 -16.80 -17.01 -4.44
N VAL A 150 -15.87 -16.80 -5.39
CA VAL A 150 -14.70 -15.94 -5.23
C VAL A 150 -14.44 -15.19 -6.52
N THR A 151 -14.14 -13.91 -6.40
CA THR A 151 -13.59 -13.09 -7.49
C THR A 151 -12.23 -12.53 -7.08
N ILE A 152 -11.23 -12.68 -7.93
CA ILE A 152 -9.86 -12.25 -7.72
C ILE A 152 -9.56 -11.09 -8.67
N GLY A 153 -9.19 -9.92 -8.12
CA GLY A 153 -8.68 -8.82 -8.93
C GLY A 153 -7.33 -9.19 -9.55
N VAL A 154 -7.22 -9.07 -10.87
CA VAL A 154 -5.99 -9.41 -11.60
C VAL A 154 -5.52 -8.24 -12.47
N PHE A 155 -4.22 -8.15 -12.65
CA PHE A 155 -3.56 -7.15 -13.48
C PHE A 155 -2.57 -7.83 -14.44
N ASN A 156 -2.50 -7.34 -15.68
CA ASN A 156 -1.52 -7.84 -16.64
C ASN A 156 -0.13 -7.27 -16.32
N VAL A 157 0.81 -8.16 -16.01
CA VAL A 157 2.20 -7.80 -15.76
C VAL A 157 3.09 -8.29 -16.92
N PRO A 158 4.25 -7.65 -17.16
CA PRO A 158 5.25 -8.22 -18.06
C PRO A 158 5.65 -9.64 -17.63
N LEU A 159 5.86 -10.54 -18.58
CA LEU A 159 6.18 -11.94 -18.29
C LEU A 159 7.40 -12.12 -17.38
N LYS A 160 8.38 -11.22 -17.49
CA LYS A 160 9.59 -11.20 -16.63
C LYS A 160 9.28 -10.93 -15.15
N ASP A 161 8.19 -10.23 -14.84
CA ASP A 161 7.79 -9.83 -13.50
C ASP A 161 6.80 -10.82 -12.88
N ALA A 162 6.13 -11.63 -13.71
CA ALA A 162 5.13 -12.62 -13.30
C ALA A 162 5.60 -13.60 -12.19
N PRO A 163 6.87 -14.07 -12.15
CA PRO A 163 7.37 -14.93 -11.07
C PRO A 163 7.31 -14.32 -9.66
N SER A 164 7.05 -13.01 -9.55
CA SER A 164 6.92 -12.34 -8.25
C SER A 164 5.51 -12.42 -7.66
N PHE A 165 4.52 -12.86 -8.44
CA PHE A 165 3.09 -12.83 -8.10
C PHE A 165 2.44 -14.20 -8.14
N GLY A 166 1.25 -14.31 -7.55
CA GLY A 166 0.33 -15.39 -7.83
C GLY A 166 -0.29 -15.20 -9.21
N ILE A 167 -0.19 -16.22 -10.08
CA ILE A 167 -0.61 -16.15 -11.49
C ILE A 167 -1.88 -16.97 -11.70
N MET A 168 -2.86 -16.36 -12.39
CA MET A 168 -4.12 -17.01 -12.78
C MET A 168 -4.07 -17.49 -14.22
N ASN A 169 -4.54 -18.73 -14.42
CA ASN A 169 -4.86 -19.28 -15.73
C ASN A 169 -6.39 -19.36 -15.86
N THR A 170 -6.96 -18.71 -16.87
CA THR A 170 -8.41 -18.54 -17.03
C THR A 170 -8.92 -19.05 -18.38
N ASN A 171 -10.20 -19.42 -18.43
CA ASN A 171 -10.94 -19.57 -19.65
C ASN A 171 -11.31 -18.20 -20.26
N GLU A 172 -11.92 -18.18 -21.43
CA GLU A 172 -12.36 -16.96 -22.13
C GLU A 172 -13.41 -16.14 -21.35
N ASP A 173 -14.21 -16.80 -20.49
CA ASP A 173 -15.20 -16.16 -19.63
C ASP A 173 -14.65 -15.64 -18.30
N PHE A 174 -13.31 -15.68 -18.14
CA PHE A 174 -12.56 -15.36 -16.93
C PHE A 174 -12.77 -16.33 -15.76
N SER A 175 -13.39 -17.48 -15.94
CA SER A 175 -13.36 -18.52 -14.91
C SER A 175 -11.93 -19.07 -14.73
N ILE A 176 -11.49 -19.15 -13.46
CA ILE A 176 -10.12 -19.59 -13.12
C ILE A 176 -10.11 -21.11 -13.04
N TYR A 177 -9.23 -21.77 -13.79
CA TYR A 177 -9.04 -23.20 -13.72
C TYR A 177 -7.72 -23.61 -13.05
N GLU A 178 -6.74 -22.68 -12.93
CA GLU A 178 -5.45 -22.95 -12.31
C GLU A 178 -4.91 -21.68 -11.66
N PHE A 179 -4.29 -21.83 -10.50
CA PHE A 179 -3.58 -20.78 -9.77
C PHE A 179 -2.17 -21.27 -9.41
N GLU A 180 -1.17 -20.47 -9.67
CA GLU A 180 0.23 -20.78 -9.41
C GLU A 180 0.85 -19.67 -8.55
N GLU A 181 1.22 -19.98 -7.31
CA GLU A 181 1.88 -19.03 -6.41
C GLU A 181 3.35 -18.89 -6.76
N LYS A 182 3.74 -17.74 -7.31
CA LYS A 182 5.12 -17.40 -7.68
C LYS A 182 5.82 -18.46 -8.54
N PRO A 183 5.24 -18.82 -9.69
CA PRO A 183 5.79 -19.85 -10.55
C PRO A 183 7.14 -19.41 -11.16
N LYS A 184 8.08 -20.35 -11.27
CA LYS A 184 9.35 -20.07 -11.95
C LYS A 184 9.18 -19.85 -13.46
N GLU A 185 8.23 -20.56 -14.06
CA GLU A 185 7.89 -20.49 -15.49
C GLU A 185 6.38 -20.23 -15.62
N PRO A 186 5.95 -18.95 -15.54
CA PRO A 186 4.53 -18.60 -15.57
C PRO A 186 3.92 -18.88 -16.93
N LYS A 187 2.72 -19.47 -16.94
CA LYS A 187 1.95 -19.77 -18.16
C LYS A 187 1.08 -18.58 -18.61
N SER A 188 0.86 -17.61 -17.71
CA SER A 188 0.02 -16.44 -17.95
C SER A 188 0.69 -15.18 -17.38
N THR A 189 0.18 -14.01 -17.77
CA THR A 189 0.59 -12.69 -17.26
C THR A 189 -0.44 -12.09 -16.31
N LEU A 190 -1.55 -12.81 -16.02
CA LEU A 190 -2.59 -12.36 -15.12
C LEU A 190 -2.15 -12.53 -13.66
N ALA A 191 -1.58 -11.49 -13.09
CA ALA A 191 -1.09 -11.47 -11.71
C ALA A 191 -2.21 -11.10 -10.73
N SER A 192 -2.26 -11.78 -9.58
CA SER A 192 -3.13 -11.40 -8.47
C SER A 192 -2.73 -10.06 -7.89
N MET A 193 -3.69 -9.18 -7.72
CA MET A 193 -3.51 -7.91 -7.04
C MET A 193 -3.60 -8.04 -5.51
N GLY A 194 -3.88 -9.24 -4.96
CA GLY A 194 -4.18 -9.40 -3.53
C GLY A 194 -5.51 -8.76 -3.13
N ILE A 195 -6.45 -8.66 -4.07
CA ILE A 195 -7.80 -8.12 -3.90
C ILE A 195 -8.78 -9.22 -4.20
N TYR A 196 -9.61 -9.61 -3.21
CA TYR A 196 -10.52 -10.73 -3.33
C TYR A 196 -11.90 -10.35 -2.84
N ILE A 197 -12.98 -10.73 -3.56
CA ILE A 197 -14.35 -10.71 -3.05
C ILE A 197 -14.80 -12.17 -2.85
N PHE A 198 -15.28 -12.48 -1.66
CA PHE A 198 -15.79 -13.79 -1.30
C PHE A 198 -17.26 -13.70 -0.88
N LYS A 199 -18.08 -14.71 -1.18
CA LYS A 199 -19.29 -14.98 -0.41
C LYS A 199 -18.85 -15.30 1.02
N TRP A 200 -19.45 -14.63 2.02
CA TRP A 200 -18.98 -14.76 3.42
C TRP A 200 -19.07 -16.19 3.94
N ASP A 201 -20.19 -16.86 3.72
CA ASP A 201 -20.37 -18.22 4.21
C ASP A 201 -19.35 -19.20 3.62
N VAL A 202 -18.97 -19.01 2.35
CA VAL A 202 -17.91 -19.79 1.69
C VAL A 202 -16.57 -19.53 2.36
N LEU A 203 -16.15 -18.26 2.44
CA LEU A 203 -14.85 -17.93 3.05
C LEU A 203 -14.75 -18.43 4.48
N LYS A 204 -15.79 -18.21 5.29
CA LYS A 204 -15.83 -18.62 6.70
C LYS A 204 -15.59 -20.12 6.87
N LYS A 205 -16.20 -20.95 6.02
CA LYS A 205 -16.03 -22.40 6.03
C LYS A 205 -14.55 -22.75 5.80
N TYR A 206 -13.94 -22.26 4.73
CA TYR A 206 -12.56 -22.57 4.38
C TYR A 206 -11.54 -22.02 5.39
N LEU A 207 -11.79 -20.87 6.01
CA LEU A 207 -10.93 -20.35 7.09
C LEU A 207 -10.93 -21.27 8.33
N ILE A 208 -12.10 -21.84 8.69
CA ILE A 208 -12.21 -22.75 9.83
C ILE A 208 -11.51 -24.08 9.52
N GLU A 209 -11.68 -24.61 8.32
CA GLU A 209 -11.03 -25.84 7.87
C GLU A 209 -9.49 -25.66 7.79
N ASP A 210 -9.03 -24.55 7.25
CA ASP A 210 -7.61 -24.21 7.12
C ASP A 210 -6.90 -24.08 8.47
N GLU A 211 -7.53 -23.46 9.46
CA GLU A 211 -6.97 -23.35 10.82
C GLU A 211 -6.85 -24.69 11.54
N GLN A 212 -7.66 -25.68 11.16
CA GLN A 212 -7.61 -27.04 11.72
C GLN A 212 -6.55 -27.92 11.05
N ASP A 213 -6.03 -27.53 9.89
CA ASP A 213 -4.98 -28.25 9.19
C ASP A 213 -3.59 -27.86 9.75
N PRO A 214 -2.90 -28.78 10.45
CA PRO A 214 -1.58 -28.52 11.03
C PRO A 214 -0.50 -28.29 9.97
N ASN A 215 -0.73 -28.65 8.72
CA ASN A 215 0.20 -28.46 7.60
C ASN A 215 -0.06 -27.16 6.83
N SER A 216 -1.13 -26.45 7.13
CA SER A 216 -1.43 -25.19 6.48
C SER A 216 -0.43 -24.09 6.86
N SER A 217 -0.04 -23.27 5.88
CA SER A 217 0.69 -22.03 6.12
C SER A 217 -0.24 -20.85 6.43
N ASN A 218 -1.55 -21.08 6.51
CA ASN A 218 -2.61 -20.10 6.76
C ASN A 218 -2.57 -18.90 5.77
N ASP A 219 -2.36 -19.20 4.50
CA ASP A 219 -2.17 -18.20 3.45
C ASP A 219 -3.23 -18.34 2.35
N PHE A 220 -3.74 -17.21 1.83
CA PHE A 220 -4.76 -17.24 0.77
C PHE A 220 -4.24 -17.91 -0.49
N GLY A 221 -3.03 -17.54 -0.96
CA GLY A 221 -2.47 -18.06 -2.21
C GLY A 221 -2.03 -19.51 -2.11
N LYS A 222 -1.50 -19.93 -0.95
CA LYS A 222 -0.96 -21.30 -0.79
C LYS A 222 -2.01 -22.32 -0.35
N ASN A 223 -3.04 -21.90 0.36
CA ASN A 223 -4.00 -22.80 0.98
C ASN A 223 -5.44 -22.53 0.53
N ILE A 224 -6.00 -21.34 0.80
CA ILE A 224 -7.42 -21.08 0.58
C ILE A 224 -7.82 -21.18 -0.90
N ILE A 225 -7.11 -20.49 -1.80
CA ILE A 225 -7.43 -20.48 -3.23
C ILE A 225 -7.24 -21.88 -3.86
N PRO A 226 -6.14 -22.60 -3.63
CA PRO A 226 -5.99 -23.96 -4.13
C PRO A 226 -7.08 -24.92 -3.62
N ASN A 227 -7.48 -24.85 -2.35
CA ASN A 227 -8.53 -25.71 -1.80
C ASN A 227 -9.88 -25.43 -2.47
N LEU A 228 -10.22 -24.16 -2.67
CA LEU A 228 -11.44 -23.76 -3.39
C LEU A 228 -11.46 -24.27 -4.84
N LEU A 229 -10.32 -24.22 -5.54
CA LEU A 229 -10.19 -24.76 -6.90
C LEU A 229 -10.34 -26.29 -6.94
N ASN A 230 -9.74 -27.00 -5.98
CA ASN A 230 -9.85 -28.45 -5.87
C ASN A 230 -11.30 -28.90 -5.63
N ASP A 231 -12.05 -28.13 -4.85
CA ASP A 231 -13.46 -28.38 -4.56
C ASP A 231 -14.40 -27.86 -5.68
N LYS A 232 -13.83 -27.39 -6.79
CA LYS A 232 -14.56 -26.89 -7.97
C LYS A 232 -15.56 -25.76 -7.66
N MET A 233 -15.20 -24.90 -6.72
CA MET A 233 -15.92 -23.68 -6.44
C MET A 233 -15.84 -22.72 -7.64
N LYS A 234 -16.77 -21.77 -7.74
CA LYS A 234 -16.83 -20.80 -8.83
C LYS A 234 -15.86 -19.65 -8.59
N LEU A 235 -14.65 -19.75 -9.13
CA LEU A 235 -13.63 -18.70 -9.06
C LEU A 235 -13.53 -17.95 -10.39
N PHE A 236 -13.53 -16.62 -10.32
CA PHE A 236 -13.37 -15.74 -11.48
C PHE A 236 -12.26 -14.72 -11.30
N ALA A 237 -11.57 -14.40 -12.39
CA ALA A 237 -10.61 -13.31 -12.46
C ALA A 237 -11.32 -12.03 -12.91
N TYR A 238 -11.18 -10.93 -12.16
CA TYR A 238 -11.64 -9.61 -12.56
C TYR A 238 -10.47 -8.81 -13.12
N PRO A 239 -10.38 -8.60 -14.46
CA PRO A 239 -9.30 -7.84 -15.05
C PRO A 239 -9.43 -6.36 -14.68
N PHE A 240 -8.42 -5.85 -13.98
CA PHE A 240 -8.34 -4.45 -13.62
C PHE A 240 -7.60 -3.66 -14.71
N GLU A 241 -8.14 -2.52 -15.09
CA GLU A 241 -7.54 -1.56 -15.99
C GLU A 241 -7.20 -0.27 -15.23
N GLY A 242 -6.00 0.28 -15.42
CA GLY A 242 -5.51 1.47 -14.78
C GLY A 242 -4.16 1.27 -14.09
N TYR A 243 -3.71 2.28 -13.36
CA TYR A 243 -2.43 2.21 -12.66
C TYR A 243 -2.51 1.28 -11.43
N TRP A 244 -1.62 0.30 -11.37
CA TRP A 244 -1.40 -0.54 -10.19
C TRP A 244 0.10 -0.79 -10.01
N LYS A 245 0.61 -0.64 -8.78
CA LYS A 245 2.02 -0.89 -8.47
C LYS A 245 2.19 -1.43 -7.05
N ASP A 246 2.85 -2.60 -6.94
CA ASP A 246 3.42 -3.07 -5.67
C ASP A 246 4.69 -2.27 -5.40
N VAL A 247 4.64 -1.39 -4.41
CA VAL A 247 5.78 -0.59 -3.96
C VAL A 247 6.57 -1.33 -2.87
N GLY A 248 6.86 -2.60 -3.11
CA GLY A 248 7.51 -3.50 -2.15
C GLY A 248 9.03 -3.48 -2.17
N THR A 249 9.67 -2.88 -3.16
CA THR A 249 11.13 -2.70 -3.23
C THR A 249 11.49 -1.22 -3.31
N ILE A 250 12.74 -0.89 -3.01
CA ILE A 250 13.25 0.50 -3.10
C ILE A 250 13.08 1.03 -4.53
N GLU A 251 13.38 0.20 -5.52
CA GLU A 251 13.27 0.56 -6.94
C GLU A 251 11.82 0.83 -7.32
N SER A 252 10.90 -0.10 -7.02
CA SER A 252 9.48 0.07 -7.35
C SER A 252 8.84 1.24 -6.61
N PHE A 253 9.28 1.51 -5.37
CA PHE A 253 8.84 2.65 -4.58
C PHE A 253 9.33 3.98 -5.17
N TRP A 254 10.60 4.08 -5.56
CA TRP A 254 11.16 5.26 -6.21
C TRP A 254 10.51 5.50 -7.58
N ASP A 255 10.41 4.45 -8.41
CA ASP A 255 9.76 4.52 -9.72
C ASP A 255 8.31 5.00 -9.62
N ALA A 256 7.55 4.52 -8.62
CA ALA A 256 6.17 4.96 -8.41
C ALA A 256 6.07 6.47 -8.09
N HIS A 257 7.05 7.04 -7.41
CA HIS A 257 7.11 8.48 -7.20
C HIS A 257 7.49 9.25 -8.48
N MET A 258 8.42 8.71 -9.26
CA MET A 258 8.81 9.32 -10.54
C MET A 258 7.68 9.23 -11.58
N ASP A 259 6.85 8.17 -11.54
CA ASP A 259 5.66 8.06 -12.38
C ASP A 259 4.68 9.23 -12.14
N LEU A 260 4.57 9.74 -10.91
CA LEU A 260 3.70 10.89 -10.58
C LEU A 260 4.11 12.21 -11.28
N LEU A 261 5.36 12.30 -11.73
CA LEU A 261 5.93 13.50 -12.37
C LEU A 261 5.80 13.48 -13.89
N LYS A 262 5.33 12.38 -14.48
CA LYS A 262 5.11 12.24 -15.92
C LYS A 262 3.84 12.97 -16.35
N GLU A 263 3.84 13.58 -17.55
CA GLU A 263 2.68 14.27 -18.09
C GLU A 263 1.50 13.32 -18.38
N ASP A 264 1.80 12.08 -18.77
CA ASP A 264 0.85 11.00 -19.09
C ASP A 264 0.61 10.05 -17.90
N ASN A 265 0.72 10.55 -16.68
CA ASN A 265 0.58 9.75 -15.46
C ASN A 265 -0.83 9.18 -15.30
N GLU A 266 -0.97 7.87 -15.42
CA GLU A 266 -2.23 7.14 -15.26
C GLU A 266 -2.80 7.21 -13.82
N LEU A 267 -1.95 7.34 -12.80
CA LEU A 267 -2.40 7.41 -11.40
C LEU A 267 -3.14 8.72 -11.07
N ASN A 268 -2.95 9.76 -11.80
CA ASN A 268 -3.54 11.09 -11.62
C ASN A 268 -4.09 11.41 -10.21
N ILE A 269 -3.20 11.80 -9.30
CA ILE A 269 -3.54 12.15 -7.91
C ILE A 269 -4.35 13.47 -7.80
N PHE A 270 -4.47 14.23 -8.88
CA PHE A 270 -5.24 15.47 -8.98
C PHE A 270 -6.69 15.27 -9.42
N ASP A 271 -7.09 14.03 -9.73
CA ASP A 271 -8.45 13.70 -10.11
C ASP A 271 -9.44 13.99 -8.98
N LYS A 272 -10.41 14.88 -9.27
CA LYS A 272 -11.43 15.30 -8.32
C LYS A 272 -12.60 14.34 -8.23
N SER A 273 -12.78 13.49 -9.22
CA SER A 273 -13.87 12.49 -9.26
C SER A 273 -13.55 11.26 -8.42
N TRP A 274 -12.26 10.92 -8.27
CA TRP A 274 -11.77 9.82 -7.45
C TRP A 274 -10.63 10.30 -6.54
N ARG A 275 -11.00 11.00 -5.47
CA ARG A 275 -10.02 11.62 -4.57
C ARG A 275 -9.36 10.59 -3.68
N ILE A 276 -8.06 10.74 -3.50
CA ILE A 276 -7.33 10.07 -2.43
C ILE A 276 -7.30 11.01 -1.23
N ASN A 277 -7.92 10.58 -0.14
CA ASN A 277 -7.96 11.29 1.13
C ASN A 277 -6.80 10.86 2.03
N THR A 278 -6.40 11.72 2.96
CA THR A 278 -5.34 11.44 3.94
C THR A 278 -5.53 12.28 5.20
N ARG A 279 -5.00 11.81 6.30
CA ARG A 279 -4.84 12.64 7.50
C ARG A 279 -3.74 13.67 7.26
N GLN A 280 -4.09 14.94 7.32
CA GLN A 280 -3.14 16.02 7.03
C GLN A 280 -2.55 16.59 8.33
N GLY A 281 -1.22 16.80 8.34
CA GLY A 281 -0.55 17.62 9.33
C GLY A 281 -0.87 19.13 9.16
N ILE A 282 -0.65 19.90 10.22
CA ILE A 282 -0.79 21.37 10.21
C ILE A 282 0.57 21.94 9.81
N TYR A 283 0.65 22.49 8.60
CA TYR A 283 1.87 23.10 8.07
C TYR A 283 1.56 24.51 7.56
N PRO A 284 2.53 25.46 7.62
CA PRO A 284 2.39 26.77 6.99
C PRO A 284 2.36 26.65 5.47
N PRO A 285 2.10 27.73 4.74
CA PRO A 285 2.25 27.76 3.29
C PRO A 285 3.68 27.43 2.83
N LEU A 286 3.81 26.97 1.58
CA LEU A 286 5.09 26.82 0.89
C LEU A 286 5.75 28.20 0.73
N TYR A 287 7.04 28.32 1.08
CA TYR A 287 7.89 29.47 0.79
C TYR A 287 8.94 29.12 -0.26
N VAL A 288 9.07 29.95 -1.27
CA VAL A 288 10.08 29.82 -2.35
C VAL A 288 10.84 31.13 -2.45
N SER A 289 12.15 31.10 -2.26
CA SER A 289 13.01 32.29 -2.37
C SER A 289 13.20 32.75 -3.82
N ASN A 290 13.69 33.99 -4.02
CA ASN A 290 13.85 34.57 -5.36
C ASN A 290 14.83 33.78 -6.25
N ASP A 291 15.86 33.15 -5.66
CA ASP A 291 16.91 32.43 -6.38
C ASP A 291 16.58 30.92 -6.52
N ALA A 292 15.53 30.46 -5.90
CA ALA A 292 15.12 29.05 -5.95
C ALA A 292 14.51 28.69 -7.32
N LYS A 293 14.69 27.40 -7.71
CA LYS A 293 14.11 26.86 -8.95
C LYS A 293 13.39 25.55 -8.65
N ILE A 294 12.16 25.42 -9.12
CA ILE A 294 11.37 24.19 -9.04
C ILE A 294 10.96 23.80 -10.46
N ILE A 295 11.38 22.59 -10.89
CA ILE A 295 11.19 22.10 -12.26
C ILE A 295 10.65 20.69 -12.19
N THR A 296 9.52 20.41 -12.84
CA THR A 296 8.90 19.06 -12.93
C THR A 296 8.90 18.33 -11.58
N SER A 297 8.35 18.96 -10.54
CA SER A 297 8.42 18.42 -9.17
C SER A 297 7.11 18.64 -8.43
N LEU A 298 6.79 17.74 -7.52
CA LEU A 298 5.73 17.91 -6.53
C LEU A 298 6.34 18.51 -5.27
N VAL A 299 5.82 19.64 -4.79
CA VAL A 299 6.29 20.28 -3.55
C VAL A 299 5.07 20.63 -2.70
N GLU A 300 5.05 20.11 -1.48
CA GLU A 300 3.95 20.26 -0.55
C GLU A 300 4.08 21.49 0.37
N LYS A 301 3.02 21.75 1.13
CA LYS A 301 2.96 22.85 2.10
C LYS A 301 4.02 22.71 3.21
N GLY A 302 4.36 23.84 3.82
CA GLY A 302 5.36 23.90 4.90
C GLY A 302 6.80 23.82 4.43
N CYS A 303 7.05 23.64 3.14
CA CYS A 303 8.41 23.63 2.61
C CYS A 303 9.00 25.04 2.57
N GLU A 304 10.31 25.13 2.82
CA GLU A 304 11.14 26.32 2.62
C GLU A 304 12.20 25.99 1.55
N ILE A 305 12.05 26.56 0.34
CA ILE A 305 12.90 26.23 -0.81
C ILE A 305 13.77 27.44 -1.16
N GLU A 306 15.08 27.35 -0.91
CA GLU A 306 16.07 28.36 -1.29
C GLU A 306 17.07 27.83 -2.35
N GLY A 307 17.02 26.54 -2.68
CA GLY A 307 17.84 25.87 -3.67
C GLY A 307 17.10 25.48 -4.95
N GLU A 308 17.65 24.52 -5.69
CA GLU A 308 17.09 24.00 -6.94
C GLU A 308 16.50 22.59 -6.71
N VAL A 309 15.25 22.39 -7.14
CA VAL A 309 14.52 21.11 -7.10
C VAL A 309 14.11 20.73 -8.51
N LYS A 310 14.50 19.53 -8.96
CA LYS A 310 14.17 19.06 -10.29
C LYS A 310 13.79 17.57 -10.26
N ASN A 311 12.70 17.21 -10.96
CA ASN A 311 12.23 15.84 -11.11
C ASN A 311 12.17 15.11 -9.76
N SER A 312 11.56 15.75 -8.74
CA SER A 312 11.61 15.28 -7.37
C SER A 312 10.24 15.45 -6.67
N VAL A 313 10.02 14.62 -5.64
CA VAL A 313 8.83 14.69 -4.79
C VAL A 313 9.24 15.14 -3.40
N ILE A 314 8.77 16.33 -2.99
CA ILE A 314 9.12 17.00 -1.73
C ILE A 314 7.88 17.04 -0.83
N PHE A 315 7.99 16.38 0.29
CA PHE A 315 6.93 16.24 1.29
C PHE A 315 6.82 17.46 2.22
N PRO A 316 5.75 17.54 3.05
CA PRO A 316 5.53 18.70 3.90
C PRO A 316 6.69 18.97 4.87
N GLY A 317 6.94 20.25 5.15
CA GLY A 317 7.91 20.69 6.17
C GLY A 317 9.38 20.58 5.77
N VAL A 318 9.69 20.18 4.53
CA VAL A 318 11.06 20.04 4.03
C VAL A 318 11.70 21.40 3.86
N LYS A 319 12.97 21.53 4.31
CA LYS A 319 13.79 22.74 4.12
C LYS A 319 14.97 22.43 3.20
N ILE A 320 15.14 23.25 2.16
CA ILE A 320 16.24 23.13 1.19
C ILE A 320 16.99 24.45 1.16
N GLY A 321 18.21 24.44 1.69
CA GLY A 321 19.08 25.61 1.86
C GLY A 321 19.68 26.13 0.54
N LYS A 322 20.30 27.30 0.62
CA LYS A 322 20.89 28.03 -0.53
C LYS A 322 21.91 27.21 -1.28
N ASN A 323 21.92 27.34 -2.60
CA ASN A 323 22.81 26.63 -3.52
C ASN A 323 22.69 25.09 -3.48
N SER A 324 21.75 24.52 -2.72
CA SER A 324 21.52 23.09 -2.71
C SER A 324 20.72 22.64 -3.93
N LYS A 325 20.99 21.42 -4.38
CA LYS A 325 20.39 20.83 -5.57
C LYS A 325 19.79 19.47 -5.24
N VAL A 326 18.52 19.29 -5.51
CA VAL A 326 17.79 18.04 -5.27
C VAL A 326 17.22 17.55 -6.59
N TYR A 327 17.73 16.43 -7.09
CA TYR A 327 17.40 15.88 -8.39
C TYR A 327 16.95 14.43 -8.28
N ASN A 328 15.93 14.05 -9.07
CA ASN A 328 15.45 12.66 -9.21
C ASN A 328 15.23 11.97 -7.85
N SER A 329 14.73 12.70 -6.86
CA SER A 329 14.75 12.26 -5.47
C SER A 329 13.38 12.38 -4.80
N VAL A 330 13.20 11.57 -3.75
CA VAL A 330 12.04 11.61 -2.86
C VAL A 330 12.53 12.09 -1.50
N VAL A 331 12.01 13.24 -1.04
CA VAL A 331 12.39 13.84 0.25
C VAL A 331 11.17 13.86 1.15
N MET A 332 11.16 13.00 2.16
CA MET A 332 10.02 12.77 3.06
C MET A 332 9.88 13.85 4.14
N PRO A 333 8.76 13.88 4.89
CA PRO A 333 8.41 14.97 5.78
C PRO A 333 9.52 15.42 6.74
N ASP A 334 9.54 16.74 7.01
CA ASP A 334 10.37 17.39 8.03
C ASP A 334 11.88 17.16 7.87
N THR A 335 12.33 16.83 6.65
CA THR A 335 13.75 16.67 6.29
C THR A 335 14.41 18.04 6.10
N ILE A 336 15.61 18.20 6.63
CA ILE A 336 16.40 19.42 6.55
C ILE A 336 17.63 19.18 5.68
N ILE A 337 17.74 19.90 4.58
CA ILE A 337 18.89 19.93 3.67
C ILE A 337 19.55 21.31 3.79
N GLU A 338 20.74 21.36 4.38
CA GLU A 338 21.46 22.60 4.60
C GLU A 338 22.03 23.18 3.28
N GLU A 339 22.88 24.18 3.36
CA GLU A 339 23.45 24.90 2.19
C GLU A 339 24.50 24.07 1.42
N ASN A 340 24.61 24.30 0.10
CA ASN A 340 25.60 23.69 -0.79
C ASN A 340 25.55 22.15 -0.80
N VAL A 341 24.39 21.54 -0.63
CA VAL A 341 24.18 20.09 -0.67
C VAL A 341 23.75 19.66 -2.07
N ILE A 342 24.25 18.51 -2.52
CA ILE A 342 23.81 17.89 -3.78
C ILE A 342 23.16 16.55 -3.44
N ILE A 343 21.91 16.36 -3.86
CA ILE A 343 21.19 15.10 -3.73
C ILE A 343 20.75 14.67 -5.12
N ASN A 344 21.07 13.44 -5.48
CA ASN A 344 20.65 12.89 -6.77
C ASN A 344 20.30 11.40 -6.65
N LYS A 345 19.12 11.02 -7.20
CA LYS A 345 18.60 9.65 -7.20
C LYS A 345 18.60 9.02 -5.79
N ALA A 346 17.95 9.73 -4.84
CA ALA A 346 17.92 9.32 -3.45
C ALA A 346 16.49 9.33 -2.87
N ILE A 347 16.30 8.55 -1.81
CA ILE A 347 15.13 8.59 -0.93
C ILE A 347 15.64 8.99 0.46
N LEU A 348 15.21 10.15 0.93
CA LEU A 348 15.46 10.59 2.29
C LEU A 348 14.18 10.38 3.09
N ALA A 349 14.25 9.52 4.12
CA ALA A 349 13.13 9.23 5.00
C ALA A 349 12.75 10.43 5.89
N GLU A 350 11.71 10.29 6.71
CA GLU A 350 11.21 11.35 7.57
C GLU A 350 12.29 11.84 8.58
N ASN A 351 12.33 13.15 8.85
CA ASN A 351 13.23 13.77 9.84
C ASN A 351 14.75 13.58 9.57
N VAL A 352 15.13 13.36 8.34
CA VAL A 352 16.56 13.30 7.96
C VAL A 352 17.16 14.69 8.01
N LYS A 353 18.44 14.78 8.46
CA LYS A 353 19.23 16.00 8.36
C LYS A 353 20.45 15.77 7.49
N VAL A 354 20.63 16.58 6.44
CA VAL A 354 21.83 16.59 5.59
C VAL A 354 22.56 17.89 5.83
N GLU A 355 23.75 17.78 6.46
CA GLU A 355 24.56 18.95 6.79
C GLU A 355 25.24 19.53 5.53
N LYS A 356 25.69 20.77 5.61
CA LYS A 356 26.25 21.55 4.52
C LYS A 356 27.39 20.87 3.77
N ASN A 357 27.58 21.24 2.50
CA ASN A 357 28.64 20.76 1.61
C ASN A 357 28.67 19.23 1.43
N THR A 358 27.54 18.57 1.46
CA THR A 358 27.40 17.12 1.40
C THR A 358 26.90 16.68 0.02
N VAL A 359 27.32 15.51 -0.42
CA VAL A 359 26.83 14.86 -1.64
C VAL A 359 26.16 13.54 -1.28
N VAL A 360 24.92 13.34 -1.75
CA VAL A 360 24.16 12.11 -1.56
C VAL A 360 23.72 11.60 -2.92
N GLY A 361 24.23 10.42 -3.31
CA GLY A 361 23.95 9.77 -4.58
C GLY A 361 24.77 10.31 -5.77
N ASP A 362 24.99 9.42 -6.73
CA ASP A 362 25.81 9.65 -7.93
C ASP A 362 25.04 9.45 -9.25
N ASN A 363 23.71 9.23 -9.16
CA ASN A 363 22.81 8.91 -10.26
C ASN A 363 22.91 7.46 -10.80
N GLU A 364 23.73 6.59 -10.24
CA GLU A 364 23.82 5.19 -10.65
C GLU A 364 22.78 4.34 -9.92
N GLU A 365 22.85 4.27 -8.59
CA GLU A 365 21.94 3.51 -7.74
C GLU A 365 21.13 4.42 -6.81
N ILE A 366 19.98 3.92 -6.33
CA ILE A 366 19.12 4.68 -5.42
C ILE A 366 19.71 4.64 -4.02
N VAL A 367 20.09 5.80 -3.50
CA VAL A 367 20.59 5.94 -2.11
C VAL A 367 19.40 6.11 -1.17
N VAL A 368 19.36 5.34 -0.08
CA VAL A 368 18.34 5.46 0.97
C VAL A 368 18.98 5.94 2.27
N ILE A 369 18.48 7.06 2.79
CA ILE A 369 18.81 7.57 4.12
C ILE A 369 17.63 7.29 5.04
N GLY A 370 17.88 6.59 6.15
CA GLY A 370 16.86 6.13 7.10
C GLY A 370 16.27 7.25 7.96
N GLN A 371 15.17 6.99 8.59
CA GLN A 371 14.42 7.95 9.40
C GLN A 371 15.26 8.50 10.55
N GLY A 372 15.37 9.85 10.63
CA GLY A 372 16.11 10.56 11.68
C GLY A 372 17.63 10.47 11.56
N GLU A 373 18.16 9.90 10.48
CA GLU A 373 19.62 9.89 10.23
C GLU A 373 20.16 11.30 9.97
N VAL A 374 21.43 11.51 10.37
CA VAL A 374 22.18 12.74 10.10
C VAL A 374 23.35 12.40 9.18
N VAL A 375 23.34 12.98 7.97
CA VAL A 375 24.48 12.92 7.05
C VAL A 375 25.40 14.10 7.35
N LYS A 376 26.60 13.79 7.81
CA LYS A 376 27.57 14.80 8.31
C LYS A 376 28.13 15.65 7.19
N SER A 377 28.55 16.87 7.55
CA SER A 377 29.16 17.83 6.66
C SER A 377 30.36 17.25 5.88
N ASN A 378 30.46 17.61 4.59
CA ASN A 378 31.48 17.16 3.65
C ASN A 378 31.48 15.62 3.39
N ALA A 379 30.41 14.91 3.74
CA ALA A 379 30.27 13.49 3.43
C ALA A 379 29.88 13.28 1.97
N ILE A 380 30.30 12.13 1.42
CA ILE A 380 29.78 11.57 0.18
C ILE A 380 29.06 10.27 0.56
N LYS A 381 27.78 10.18 0.28
CA LYS A 381 26.94 9.00 0.53
C LYS A 381 26.48 8.43 -0.78
N ASN A 382 26.94 7.22 -1.09
CA ASN A 382 26.47 6.42 -2.22
C ASN A 382 25.59 5.26 -1.71
N ALA A 383 24.96 4.52 -2.63
CA ALA A 383 24.19 3.35 -2.27
C ALA A 383 25.06 2.32 -1.55
N GLU A 384 24.51 1.71 -0.51
CA GLU A 384 25.15 0.60 0.18
C GLU A 384 25.04 -0.65 -0.72
N LYS A 385 26.20 -1.25 -1.07
CA LYS A 385 26.29 -2.44 -1.92
C LYS A 385 25.74 -3.68 -1.23
#